data_fe5e1208fed422a7c942082e1e925ba1
#
_entry.id   fe5e1208fed422a7c942082e1e925ba1
#
_cell.length_a   1.000
_cell.length_b   1.000
_cell.length_c   1.000
_cell.angle_alpha   90.00
_cell.angle_beta   90.00
_cell.angle_gamma   90.00
#
_symmetry.space_group_name_H-M   'P 1'
#
loop_
_entity.id
_entity.type
_entity.pdbx_description
1 polymer ?
#
loop_
_entity_poly.entity_id
_entity_poly.type
_entity_poly.pdbx_seq_one_letter_code
_entity_poly.pdbx_strand_id
1 'polypeptide(L)'
;MFQSDLLANKRILITGGGTGLGLAIGRRYLELGAALVICGRRGQVLADAAAQLMKETGGTVAFHPCDIRDPAAVDAMLAAIWDTGPLDGLVNNAAGNFIARTEDLSPRAVDAVLNIVLHGTAYVTLACGKRWLAAKRPANVLSIVTTYAWTGSAYVVPSAMAKAGVLAMTRSLAVEWGGRGIRLNAVAPGPFPTEGAWQRLVPRPELATTFETRNPLKRAGRHRELADLASYLMADGSAYVNGDCITIDGGAWLEGAGQFSFIGEMMSDEDWAAMKAKK
;
A
#
# COMPACT_ATOMS: atom_id res chain seq x y z
N MET A 1 1.02 -11.34 18.84
CA MET A 1 -0.32 -10.95 18.35
C MET A 1 -0.83 -11.98 17.33
N PHE A 2 -0.10 -12.29 16.28
CA PHE A 2 -0.46 -13.34 15.32
C PHE A 2 0.29 -14.63 15.57
N GLN A 3 -0.35 -15.77 15.29
CA GLN A 3 0.33 -17.06 15.23
C GLN A 3 1.32 -17.07 14.07
N SER A 4 2.42 -17.82 14.21
CA SER A 4 3.51 -17.84 13.22
C SER A 4 3.11 -18.49 11.89
N ASP A 5 2.00 -19.20 11.85
CA ASP A 5 1.44 -19.88 10.69
C ASP A 5 0.19 -19.19 10.09
N LEU A 6 -0.09 -17.94 10.49
CA LEU A 6 -1.28 -17.19 10.06
C LEU A 6 -1.46 -17.16 8.52
N LEU A 7 -0.37 -17.13 7.78
CA LEU A 7 -0.35 -17.11 6.32
C LEU A 7 0.25 -18.38 5.71
N ALA A 8 0.31 -19.48 6.50
CA ALA A 8 0.82 -20.76 6.01
C ALA A 8 0.07 -21.21 4.75
N ASN A 9 0.82 -21.80 3.82
CA ASN A 9 0.31 -22.27 2.53
C ASN A 9 -0.25 -21.18 1.59
N LYS A 10 -0.08 -19.90 1.92
CA LYS A 10 -0.41 -18.80 1.01
C LYS A 10 0.81 -18.40 0.20
N ARG A 11 0.64 -18.29 -1.12
CA ARG A 11 1.64 -17.76 -2.05
C ARG A 11 1.21 -16.40 -2.54
N ILE A 12 1.98 -15.37 -2.25
CA ILE A 12 1.55 -13.98 -2.40
C ILE A 12 2.52 -13.20 -3.30
N LEU A 13 1.98 -12.52 -4.32
CA LEU A 13 2.73 -11.59 -5.17
C LEU A 13 2.72 -10.19 -4.55
N ILE A 14 3.90 -9.55 -4.47
CA ILE A 14 4.04 -8.16 -4.04
C ILE A 14 4.71 -7.34 -5.15
N THR A 15 3.98 -6.39 -5.73
CA THR A 15 4.57 -5.45 -6.68
C THR A 15 5.40 -4.40 -5.95
N GLY A 16 6.61 -4.11 -6.47
CA GLY A 16 7.55 -3.24 -5.75
C GLY A 16 8.08 -3.85 -4.45
N GLY A 17 8.13 -5.19 -4.35
CA GLY A 17 8.50 -5.92 -3.14
C GLY A 17 9.98 -5.85 -2.75
N GLY A 18 10.83 -5.28 -3.60
CA GLY A 18 12.28 -5.22 -3.35
C GLY A 18 12.75 -4.10 -2.41
N THR A 19 11.89 -3.15 -2.05
CA THR A 19 12.27 -2.00 -1.20
C THR A 19 11.09 -1.47 -0.39
N GLY A 20 11.39 -0.64 0.62
CA GLY A 20 10.40 0.15 1.36
C GLY A 20 9.28 -0.66 1.98
N LEU A 21 8.04 -0.19 1.83
CA LEU A 21 6.87 -0.83 2.44
C LEU A 21 6.62 -2.23 1.89
N GLY A 22 6.83 -2.45 0.59
CA GLY A 22 6.68 -3.77 -0.02
C GLY A 22 7.63 -4.81 0.58
N LEU A 23 8.89 -4.43 0.81
CA LEU A 23 9.87 -5.28 1.48
C LEU A 23 9.48 -5.58 2.94
N ALA A 24 9.01 -4.56 3.66
CA ALA A 24 8.57 -4.72 5.05
C ALA A 24 7.33 -5.63 5.19
N ILE A 25 6.34 -5.48 4.30
CA ILE A 25 5.17 -6.36 4.21
C ILE A 25 5.61 -7.78 3.87
N GLY A 26 6.50 -7.93 2.89
CA GLY A 26 7.03 -9.24 2.49
C GLY A 26 7.73 -9.96 3.63
N ARG A 27 8.62 -9.27 4.36
CA ARG A 27 9.26 -9.83 5.56
C ARG A 27 8.24 -10.36 6.55
N ARG A 28 7.20 -9.55 6.83
CA ARG A 28 6.17 -9.95 7.77
C ARG A 28 5.37 -11.17 7.31
N TYR A 29 5.05 -11.23 6.03
CA TYR A 29 4.33 -12.37 5.47
C TYR A 29 5.14 -13.67 5.56
N LEU A 30 6.46 -13.62 5.32
CA LEU A 30 7.35 -14.76 5.51
C LEU A 30 7.43 -15.20 6.98
N GLU A 31 7.53 -14.26 7.94
CA GLU A 31 7.49 -14.54 9.37
C GLU A 31 6.17 -15.24 9.80
N LEU A 32 5.13 -15.09 9.00
CA LEU A 32 3.80 -15.68 9.23
C LEU A 32 3.52 -16.91 8.36
N GLY A 33 4.56 -17.46 7.71
CA GLY A 33 4.50 -18.73 7.00
C GLY A 33 4.11 -18.66 5.52
N ALA A 34 3.97 -17.47 4.92
CA ALA A 34 3.70 -17.35 3.50
C ALA A 34 4.95 -17.65 2.64
N ALA A 35 4.71 -18.06 1.39
CA ALA A 35 5.70 -18.01 0.31
C ALA A 35 5.50 -16.73 -0.51
N LEU A 36 6.58 -16.08 -0.93
CA LEU A 36 6.51 -14.82 -1.66
C LEU A 36 6.95 -14.94 -3.11
N VAL A 37 6.32 -14.13 -3.94
CA VAL A 37 6.82 -13.70 -5.23
C VAL A 37 6.92 -12.18 -5.20
N ILE A 38 8.09 -11.61 -5.49
CA ILE A 38 8.27 -10.16 -5.57
C ILE A 38 8.57 -9.74 -7.00
N CYS A 39 8.00 -8.63 -7.45
CA CYS A 39 8.31 -8.10 -8.76
C CYS A 39 8.62 -6.59 -8.74
N GLY A 40 9.32 -6.14 -9.77
CA GLY A 40 9.73 -4.76 -9.99
C GLY A 40 10.72 -4.66 -11.14
N ARG A 41 11.12 -3.45 -11.51
CA ARG A 41 11.95 -3.23 -12.70
C ARG A 41 13.43 -3.58 -12.53
N ARG A 42 13.96 -3.49 -11.30
CA ARG A 42 15.39 -3.61 -11.03
C ARG A 42 15.71 -5.02 -10.55
N GLY A 43 16.18 -5.89 -11.48
CA GLY A 43 16.43 -7.29 -11.21
C GLY A 43 17.41 -7.53 -10.04
N GLN A 44 18.52 -6.79 -9.99
CA GLN A 44 19.52 -6.95 -8.91
C GLN A 44 18.93 -6.58 -7.54
N VAL A 45 18.17 -5.48 -7.45
CA VAL A 45 17.51 -5.09 -6.19
C VAL A 45 16.51 -6.15 -5.70
N LEU A 46 15.82 -6.82 -6.63
CA LEU A 46 14.92 -7.91 -6.28
C LEU A 46 15.69 -9.15 -5.81
N ALA A 47 16.79 -9.48 -6.47
CA ALA A 47 17.65 -10.61 -6.10
C ALA A 47 18.24 -10.41 -4.70
N ASP A 48 18.78 -9.23 -4.42
CA ASP A 48 19.35 -8.87 -3.11
C ASP A 48 18.28 -8.93 -2.02
N ALA A 49 17.08 -8.36 -2.30
CA ALA A 49 15.95 -8.38 -1.36
C ALA A 49 15.47 -9.81 -1.09
N ALA A 50 15.36 -10.65 -2.12
CA ALA A 50 14.98 -12.04 -1.96
C ALA A 50 15.99 -12.82 -1.12
N ALA A 51 17.29 -12.67 -1.39
CA ALA A 51 18.35 -13.31 -0.63
C ALA A 51 18.36 -12.84 0.85
N GLN A 52 18.18 -11.54 1.08
CA GLN A 52 18.07 -10.97 2.42
C GLN A 52 16.87 -11.55 3.18
N LEU A 53 15.69 -11.52 2.58
CA LEU A 53 14.45 -12.03 3.18
C LEU A 53 14.55 -13.52 3.53
N MET A 54 15.06 -14.35 2.62
CA MET A 54 15.28 -15.78 2.85
C MET A 54 16.25 -16.02 4.00
N LYS A 55 17.36 -15.26 4.07
CA LYS A 55 18.34 -15.34 5.14
C LYS A 55 17.74 -14.97 6.51
N GLU A 56 16.93 -13.93 6.56
CA GLU A 56 16.36 -13.39 7.80
C GLU A 56 15.23 -14.25 8.35
N THR A 57 14.42 -14.86 7.48
CA THR A 57 13.17 -15.52 7.87
C THR A 57 13.16 -17.03 7.67
N GLY A 58 14.10 -17.57 6.88
CA GLY A 58 14.08 -18.97 6.46
C GLY A 58 12.97 -19.32 5.45
N GLY A 59 12.17 -18.33 5.02
CA GLY A 59 11.04 -18.52 4.11
C GLY A 59 11.45 -18.61 2.64
N THR A 60 10.48 -18.80 1.75
CA THR A 60 10.68 -18.95 0.30
C THR A 60 10.33 -17.67 -0.43
N VAL A 61 11.25 -17.15 -1.24
CA VAL A 61 11.04 -15.95 -2.07
C VAL A 61 11.48 -16.21 -3.49
N ALA A 62 10.56 -16.10 -4.44
CA ALA A 62 10.86 -15.97 -5.87
C ALA A 62 10.81 -14.49 -6.29
N PHE A 63 11.54 -14.13 -7.35
CA PHE A 63 11.46 -12.77 -7.88
C PHE A 63 11.40 -12.75 -9.40
N HIS A 64 10.70 -11.75 -9.95
CA HIS A 64 10.56 -11.56 -11.39
C HIS A 64 10.78 -10.08 -11.75
N PRO A 65 11.83 -9.75 -12.51
CA PRO A 65 11.94 -8.42 -13.11
C PRO A 65 10.76 -8.18 -14.06
N CYS A 66 9.99 -7.13 -13.79
CA CYS A 66 8.83 -6.77 -14.60
C CYS A 66 8.55 -5.27 -14.48
N ASP A 67 8.31 -4.62 -15.61
CA ASP A 67 7.70 -3.30 -15.63
C ASP A 67 6.18 -3.45 -15.74
N ILE A 68 5.48 -3.18 -14.65
CA ILE A 68 4.02 -3.34 -14.59
C ILE A 68 3.25 -2.37 -15.49
N ARG A 69 3.93 -1.39 -16.10
CA ARG A 69 3.35 -0.48 -17.10
C ARG A 69 3.12 -1.15 -18.46
N ASP A 70 3.79 -2.27 -18.69
CA ASP A 70 3.66 -3.08 -19.90
C ASP A 70 2.75 -4.29 -19.63
N PRO A 71 1.54 -4.32 -20.20
CA PRO A 71 0.61 -5.41 -19.97
C PRO A 71 1.10 -6.75 -20.53
N ALA A 72 1.91 -6.74 -21.61
CA ALA A 72 2.48 -7.98 -22.16
C ALA A 72 3.55 -8.56 -21.21
N ALA A 73 4.39 -7.71 -20.64
CA ALA A 73 5.36 -8.12 -19.62
C ALA A 73 4.66 -8.66 -18.34
N VAL A 74 3.53 -8.06 -17.95
CA VAL A 74 2.72 -8.54 -16.83
C VAL A 74 2.15 -9.93 -17.11
N ASP A 75 1.59 -10.15 -18.29
CA ASP A 75 1.03 -11.47 -18.67
C ASP A 75 2.11 -12.55 -18.76
N ALA A 76 3.27 -12.24 -19.33
CA ALA A 76 4.41 -13.15 -19.39
C ALA A 76 4.94 -13.52 -18.00
N MET A 77 5.11 -12.52 -17.11
CA MET A 77 5.49 -12.73 -15.73
C MET A 77 4.50 -13.65 -15.00
N LEU A 78 3.20 -13.38 -15.13
CA LEU A 78 2.18 -14.17 -14.44
C LEU A 78 2.08 -15.59 -15.03
N ALA A 79 2.29 -15.81 -16.32
CA ALA A 79 2.38 -17.14 -16.89
C ALA A 79 3.51 -17.93 -16.22
N ALA A 80 4.73 -17.38 -16.17
CA ALA A 80 5.88 -18.02 -15.51
C ALA A 80 5.64 -18.28 -14.01
N ILE A 81 4.92 -17.38 -13.32
CA ILE A 81 4.55 -17.59 -11.90
C ILE A 81 3.57 -18.75 -11.77
N TRP A 82 2.55 -18.83 -12.64
CA TRP A 82 1.54 -19.90 -12.59
C TRP A 82 2.10 -21.27 -12.96
N ASP A 83 3.11 -21.37 -13.83
CA ASP A 83 3.82 -22.61 -14.14
C ASP A 83 4.46 -23.27 -12.91
N THR A 84 4.80 -22.48 -11.91
CA THR A 84 5.37 -22.96 -10.62
C THR A 84 4.33 -23.08 -9.52
N GLY A 85 3.07 -22.75 -9.79
CA GLY A 85 1.94 -22.84 -8.89
C GLY A 85 1.11 -21.54 -8.80
N PRO A 86 -0.16 -21.64 -8.42
CA PRO A 86 -1.05 -20.50 -8.36
C PRO A 86 -0.68 -19.54 -7.22
N LEU A 87 -1.13 -18.29 -7.36
CA LEU A 87 -1.11 -17.30 -6.29
C LEU A 87 -2.41 -17.38 -5.47
N ASP A 88 -2.32 -17.07 -4.17
CA ASP A 88 -3.44 -16.92 -3.25
C ASP A 88 -3.70 -15.45 -2.89
N GLY A 89 -2.73 -14.58 -3.19
CA GLY A 89 -2.86 -13.16 -2.90
C GLY A 89 -1.99 -12.27 -3.77
N LEU A 90 -2.39 -10.98 -3.83
CA LEU A 90 -1.68 -9.90 -4.50
C LEU A 90 -1.62 -8.68 -3.59
N VAL A 91 -0.43 -8.09 -3.45
CA VAL A 91 -0.25 -6.76 -2.86
C VAL A 91 0.18 -5.78 -3.96
N ASN A 92 -0.71 -4.87 -4.30
CA ASN A 92 -0.44 -3.74 -5.19
C ASN A 92 0.25 -2.63 -4.40
N ASN A 93 1.59 -2.66 -4.37
CA ASN A 93 2.40 -1.70 -3.64
C ASN A 93 3.29 -0.85 -4.54
N ALA A 94 3.63 -1.31 -5.75
CA ALA A 94 4.47 -0.55 -6.66
C ALA A 94 3.88 0.84 -6.94
N ALA A 95 4.69 1.87 -6.73
CA ALA A 95 4.28 3.26 -6.90
C ALA A 95 5.46 4.15 -7.31
N GLY A 96 5.12 5.34 -7.79
CA GLY A 96 6.04 6.45 -7.99
C GLY A 96 5.29 7.75 -7.71
N ASN A 97 5.92 8.67 -7.01
CA ASN A 97 5.36 9.99 -6.71
C ASN A 97 6.48 11.03 -6.60
N PHE A 98 6.14 12.29 -6.79
CA PHE A 98 7.00 13.44 -6.59
C PHE A 98 6.14 14.67 -6.25
N ILE A 99 6.75 15.70 -5.68
CA ILE A 99 6.10 16.97 -5.39
C ILE A 99 6.40 17.95 -6.53
N ALA A 100 5.36 18.62 -7.03
CA ALA A 100 5.48 19.71 -8.01
C ALA A 100 4.30 20.68 -7.90
N ARG A 101 4.49 21.93 -8.32
CA ARG A 101 3.37 22.83 -8.62
C ARG A 101 2.62 22.24 -9.81
N THR A 102 1.29 22.22 -9.75
CA THR A 102 0.49 21.56 -10.78
C THR A 102 0.59 22.25 -12.14
N GLU A 103 0.70 23.59 -12.14
CA GLU A 103 0.89 24.41 -13.35
C GLU A 103 2.22 24.14 -14.06
N ASP A 104 3.22 23.60 -13.37
CA ASP A 104 4.54 23.25 -13.94
C ASP A 104 4.60 21.82 -14.50
N LEU A 105 3.51 21.03 -14.35
CA LEU A 105 3.50 19.64 -14.78
C LEU A 105 3.35 19.51 -16.30
N SER A 106 4.29 18.81 -16.92
CA SER A 106 4.09 18.36 -18.31
C SER A 106 3.12 17.16 -18.36
N PRO A 107 2.42 16.93 -19.48
CA PRO A 107 1.61 15.71 -19.68
C PRO A 107 2.40 14.44 -19.40
N ARG A 108 3.67 14.37 -19.83
CA ARG A 108 4.57 13.24 -19.58
C ARG A 108 4.82 12.99 -18.09
N ALA A 109 4.90 14.04 -17.29
CA ALA A 109 5.06 13.91 -15.84
C ALA A 109 3.80 13.34 -15.18
N VAL A 110 2.62 13.73 -15.63
CA VAL A 110 1.33 13.16 -15.20
C VAL A 110 1.27 11.69 -15.58
N ASP A 111 1.53 11.35 -16.84
CA ASP A 111 1.50 9.98 -17.35
C ASP A 111 2.50 9.07 -16.63
N ALA A 112 3.66 9.57 -16.25
CA ALA A 112 4.66 8.79 -15.53
C ALA A 112 4.13 8.25 -14.19
N VAL A 113 3.27 8.99 -13.49
CA VAL A 113 2.63 8.56 -12.25
C VAL A 113 1.43 7.67 -12.54
N LEU A 114 0.54 8.08 -13.45
CA LEU A 114 -0.65 7.31 -13.79
C LEU A 114 -0.30 5.93 -14.34
N ASN A 115 0.70 5.84 -15.20
CA ASN A 115 1.11 4.57 -15.80
C ASN A 115 1.62 3.55 -14.78
N ILE A 116 2.35 3.99 -13.75
CA ILE A 116 2.80 3.08 -12.69
C ILE A 116 1.68 2.78 -11.70
N VAL A 117 1.03 3.84 -11.17
CA VAL A 117 0.19 3.71 -9.98
C VAL A 117 -1.21 3.23 -10.33
N LEU A 118 -1.79 3.72 -11.44
CA LEU A 118 -3.13 3.34 -11.86
C LEU A 118 -3.11 2.20 -12.88
N HIS A 119 -2.51 2.41 -14.02
CA HIS A 119 -2.54 1.42 -15.10
C HIS A 119 -1.80 0.15 -14.71
N GLY A 120 -0.58 0.26 -14.16
CA GLY A 120 0.18 -0.92 -13.73
C GLY A 120 -0.54 -1.72 -12.64
N THR A 121 -1.16 -1.05 -11.67
CA THR A 121 -2.00 -1.72 -10.66
C THR A 121 -3.19 -2.43 -11.32
N ALA A 122 -3.87 -1.78 -12.25
CA ALA A 122 -4.99 -2.38 -12.97
C ALA A 122 -4.54 -3.60 -13.79
N TYR A 123 -3.46 -3.51 -14.55
CA TYR A 123 -2.97 -4.61 -15.38
C TYR A 123 -2.64 -5.85 -14.54
N VAL A 124 -1.90 -5.70 -13.44
CA VAL A 124 -1.56 -6.84 -12.57
C VAL A 124 -2.82 -7.40 -11.91
N THR A 125 -3.71 -6.55 -11.39
CA THR A 125 -4.94 -7.00 -10.73
C THR A 125 -5.85 -7.77 -11.68
N LEU A 126 -6.09 -7.24 -12.88
CA LEU A 126 -6.95 -7.88 -13.88
C LEU A 126 -6.35 -9.19 -14.41
N ALA A 127 -5.04 -9.23 -14.65
CA ALA A 127 -4.36 -10.42 -15.13
C ALA A 127 -4.32 -11.54 -14.06
N CYS A 128 -4.13 -11.22 -12.78
CA CYS A 128 -4.32 -12.16 -11.66
C CYS A 128 -5.78 -12.62 -11.57
N GLY A 129 -6.73 -11.67 -11.61
CA GLY A 129 -8.16 -11.95 -11.51
C GLY A 129 -8.66 -12.92 -12.59
N LYS A 130 -8.25 -12.73 -13.84
CA LYS A 130 -8.58 -13.66 -14.94
C LYS A 130 -8.15 -15.09 -14.61
N ARG A 131 -6.95 -15.27 -14.05
CA ARG A 131 -6.40 -16.60 -13.72
C ARG A 131 -7.12 -17.24 -12.54
N TRP A 132 -7.40 -16.47 -11.47
CA TRP A 132 -8.17 -16.96 -10.33
C TRP A 132 -9.59 -17.37 -10.71
N LEU A 133 -10.27 -16.53 -11.51
CA LEU A 133 -11.64 -16.78 -11.96
C LEU A 133 -11.72 -18.01 -12.86
N ALA A 134 -10.77 -18.16 -13.79
CA ALA A 134 -10.70 -19.35 -14.66
C ALA A 134 -10.45 -20.63 -13.86
N ALA A 135 -9.60 -20.56 -12.84
CA ALA A 135 -9.27 -21.68 -11.95
C ALA A 135 -10.29 -21.89 -10.82
N LYS A 136 -11.32 -21.02 -10.68
CA LYS A 136 -12.29 -21.01 -9.58
C LYS A 136 -11.61 -21.00 -8.20
N ARG A 137 -10.53 -20.26 -8.06
CA ARG A 137 -9.75 -20.17 -6.83
C ARG A 137 -10.09 -18.91 -6.03
N PRO A 138 -10.27 -19.00 -4.70
CA PRO A 138 -10.35 -17.83 -3.85
C PRO A 138 -9.01 -17.10 -3.82
N ALA A 139 -9.07 -15.79 -3.62
CA ALA A 139 -7.86 -14.97 -3.50
C ALA A 139 -8.12 -13.66 -2.74
N ASN A 140 -7.03 -13.03 -2.29
CA ASN A 140 -7.07 -11.73 -1.63
C ASN A 140 -6.21 -10.72 -2.37
N VAL A 141 -6.73 -9.53 -2.61
CA VAL A 141 -6.00 -8.40 -3.17
C VAL A 141 -5.95 -7.27 -2.15
N LEU A 142 -4.76 -6.78 -1.88
CA LEU A 142 -4.52 -5.61 -1.04
C LEU A 142 -3.86 -4.51 -1.87
N SER A 143 -4.47 -3.34 -1.92
CA SER A 143 -3.90 -2.18 -2.62
C SER A 143 -3.42 -1.12 -1.63
N ILE A 144 -2.17 -0.67 -1.76
CA ILE A 144 -1.65 0.45 -0.98
C ILE A 144 -2.06 1.75 -1.67
N VAL A 145 -2.97 2.48 -1.03
CA VAL A 145 -3.42 3.80 -1.48
C VAL A 145 -2.87 4.89 -0.56
N THR A 146 -3.57 5.97 -0.36
CA THR A 146 -3.27 7.03 0.61
C THR A 146 -4.57 7.77 0.95
N THR A 147 -4.58 8.57 2.01
CA THR A 147 -5.76 9.35 2.42
C THR A 147 -6.18 10.37 1.36
N TYR A 148 -5.25 10.92 0.60
CA TYR A 148 -5.60 11.84 -0.47
C TYR A 148 -6.27 11.19 -1.72
N ALA A 149 -6.50 9.88 -1.68
CA ALA A 149 -7.38 9.23 -2.67
C ALA A 149 -8.85 9.69 -2.59
N TRP A 150 -9.26 10.28 -1.45
CA TRP A 150 -10.60 10.85 -1.27
C TRP A 150 -10.59 12.31 -0.83
N THR A 151 -9.53 12.80 -0.18
CA THR A 151 -9.44 14.20 0.22
C THR A 151 -8.85 15.10 -0.86
N GLY A 152 -8.11 14.53 -1.84
CA GLY A 152 -7.17 15.28 -2.65
C GLY A 152 -5.95 15.75 -1.85
N SER A 153 -4.95 16.29 -2.53
CA SER A 153 -3.80 16.97 -1.92
C SER A 153 -3.12 17.86 -2.93
N ALA A 154 -2.75 19.08 -2.50
CA ALA A 154 -1.91 19.97 -3.28
C ALA A 154 -0.54 19.32 -3.56
N TYR A 155 0.07 19.70 -4.67
CA TYR A 155 1.43 19.36 -5.09
C TYR A 155 1.70 17.89 -5.42
N VAL A 156 0.71 16.99 -5.32
CA VAL A 156 0.77 15.56 -5.68
C VAL A 156 -0.43 15.12 -6.52
N VAL A 157 -0.99 16.02 -7.30
CA VAL A 157 -2.23 15.81 -8.07
C VAL A 157 -2.24 14.53 -8.90
N PRO A 158 -1.19 14.18 -9.68
CA PRO A 158 -1.19 12.92 -10.44
C PRO A 158 -1.30 11.67 -9.54
N SER A 159 -0.66 11.70 -8.37
CA SER A 159 -0.77 10.61 -7.40
C SER A 159 -2.15 10.52 -6.76
N ALA A 160 -2.77 11.66 -6.45
CA ALA A 160 -4.14 11.70 -5.93
C ALA A 160 -5.14 11.10 -6.93
N MET A 161 -5.07 11.52 -8.20
CA MET A 161 -5.87 10.95 -9.29
C MET A 161 -5.68 9.43 -9.40
N ALA A 162 -4.42 8.97 -9.44
CA ALA A 162 -4.10 7.55 -9.58
C ALA A 162 -4.62 6.72 -8.39
N LYS A 163 -4.41 7.19 -7.15
CA LYS A 163 -4.84 6.48 -5.94
C LYS A 163 -6.36 6.48 -5.77
N ALA A 164 -7.05 7.55 -6.21
CA ALA A 164 -8.51 7.58 -6.28
C ALA A 164 -9.03 6.52 -7.26
N GLY A 165 -8.41 6.38 -8.44
CA GLY A 165 -8.74 5.35 -9.42
C GLY A 165 -8.50 3.94 -8.89
N VAL A 166 -7.38 3.68 -8.19
CA VAL A 166 -7.10 2.39 -7.55
C VAL A 166 -8.14 2.07 -6.48
N LEU A 167 -8.56 3.05 -5.67
CA LEU A 167 -9.59 2.85 -4.66
C LEU A 167 -10.95 2.53 -5.29
N ALA A 168 -11.32 3.25 -6.35
CA ALA A 168 -12.54 2.98 -7.11
C ALA A 168 -12.53 1.57 -7.72
N MET A 169 -11.42 1.15 -8.34
CA MET A 169 -11.24 -0.21 -8.86
C MET A 169 -11.36 -1.25 -7.75
N THR A 170 -10.73 -1.03 -6.59
CA THR A 170 -10.79 -1.95 -5.45
C THR A 170 -12.24 -2.20 -5.03
N ARG A 171 -13.04 -1.15 -4.88
CA ARG A 171 -14.46 -1.22 -4.49
C ARG A 171 -15.32 -1.90 -5.55
N SER A 172 -15.12 -1.55 -6.81
CA SER A 172 -15.88 -2.13 -7.93
C SER A 172 -15.64 -3.64 -8.06
N LEU A 173 -14.38 -4.06 -8.05
CA LEU A 173 -14.01 -5.47 -8.18
C LEU A 173 -14.35 -6.28 -6.91
N ALA A 174 -14.35 -5.66 -5.73
CA ALA A 174 -14.83 -6.32 -4.51
C ALA A 174 -16.29 -6.75 -4.61
N VAL A 175 -17.14 -5.93 -5.24
CA VAL A 175 -18.55 -6.28 -5.50
C VAL A 175 -18.65 -7.32 -6.61
N GLU A 176 -17.94 -7.11 -7.72
CA GLU A 176 -18.05 -7.97 -8.91
C GLU A 176 -17.49 -9.37 -8.67
N TRP A 177 -16.38 -9.50 -7.92
CA TRP A 177 -15.67 -10.77 -7.73
C TRP A 177 -15.90 -11.43 -6.38
N GLY A 178 -16.48 -10.69 -5.41
CA GLY A 178 -16.72 -11.18 -4.05
C GLY A 178 -17.50 -12.50 -4.00
N GLY A 179 -18.59 -12.61 -4.76
CA GLY A 179 -19.38 -13.83 -4.86
C GLY A 179 -18.66 -15.01 -5.52
N ARG A 180 -17.46 -14.77 -6.07
CA ARG A 180 -16.58 -15.78 -6.67
C ARG A 180 -15.34 -16.07 -5.82
N GLY A 181 -15.34 -15.61 -4.56
CA GLY A 181 -14.32 -15.90 -3.55
C GLY A 181 -13.09 -14.99 -3.62
N ILE A 182 -13.11 -13.89 -4.40
CA ILE A 182 -11.98 -12.95 -4.47
C ILE A 182 -12.34 -11.70 -3.68
N ARG A 183 -11.58 -11.40 -2.63
CA ARG A 183 -11.72 -10.19 -1.83
C ARG A 183 -10.71 -9.12 -2.25
N LEU A 184 -11.14 -7.88 -2.28
CA LEU A 184 -10.26 -6.75 -2.56
C LEU A 184 -10.43 -5.68 -1.49
N ASN A 185 -9.33 -5.28 -0.86
CA ASN A 185 -9.30 -4.20 0.12
C ASN A 185 -8.14 -3.25 -0.16
N ALA A 186 -8.18 -2.09 0.46
CA ALA A 186 -7.11 -1.11 0.40
C ALA A 186 -6.62 -0.73 1.81
N VAL A 187 -5.39 -0.27 1.89
CA VAL A 187 -4.84 0.39 3.07
C VAL A 187 -4.37 1.78 2.65
N ALA A 188 -4.71 2.77 3.44
CA ALA A 188 -4.30 4.16 3.26
C ALA A 188 -3.30 4.57 4.36
N PRO A 189 -1.98 4.40 4.12
CA PRO A 189 -0.97 4.83 5.05
C PRO A 189 -0.85 6.35 5.12
N GLY A 190 -0.55 6.86 6.32
CA GLY A 190 0.01 8.18 6.53
C GLY A 190 1.54 8.20 6.29
N PRO A 191 2.28 9.01 7.03
CA PRO A 191 3.74 9.10 6.91
C PRO A 191 4.42 7.83 7.45
N PHE A 192 4.93 7.00 6.54
CA PHE A 192 5.80 5.87 6.82
C PHE A 192 7.13 6.11 6.09
N PRO A 193 8.17 6.60 6.75
CA PRO A 193 9.43 6.93 6.13
C PRO A 193 10.07 5.73 5.44
N THR A 194 10.36 5.86 4.14
CA THR A 194 11.17 4.90 3.39
C THR A 194 12.25 5.67 2.64
N GLU A 195 13.44 5.13 2.53
CA GLU A 195 14.59 5.81 1.95
C GLU A 195 14.26 6.43 0.57
N GLY A 196 13.70 5.64 -0.36
CA GLY A 196 13.45 6.12 -1.70
C GLY A 196 12.25 7.05 -1.89
N ALA A 197 11.20 6.95 -1.05
CA ALA A 197 10.03 7.85 -1.14
C ALA A 197 10.28 9.15 -0.36
N TRP A 198 10.92 9.05 0.80
CA TRP A 198 11.17 10.20 1.66
C TRP A 198 12.05 11.25 0.97
N GLN A 199 13.11 10.84 0.28
CA GLN A 199 13.99 11.74 -0.50
C GLN A 199 13.24 12.55 -1.57
N ARG A 200 12.16 12.00 -2.14
CA ARG A 200 11.37 12.67 -3.19
C ARG A 200 10.22 13.52 -2.67
N LEU A 201 9.67 13.15 -1.51
CA LEU A 201 8.49 13.80 -0.93
C LEU A 201 8.83 14.77 0.20
N VAL A 202 10.04 14.65 0.76
CA VAL A 202 10.51 15.47 1.89
C VAL A 202 11.87 16.08 1.51
N PRO A 203 11.88 17.10 0.63
CA PRO A 203 13.12 17.66 0.08
C PRO A 203 13.96 18.44 1.12
N ARG A 204 13.42 18.71 2.31
CA ARG A 204 14.12 19.39 3.40
C ARG A 204 13.83 18.67 4.73
N PRO A 205 14.84 18.48 5.60
CA PRO A 205 14.69 17.77 6.89
C PRO A 205 13.57 18.33 7.78
N GLU A 206 13.36 19.65 7.77
CA GLU A 206 12.35 20.32 8.60
C GLU A 206 10.92 19.85 8.26
N LEU A 207 10.69 19.45 7.00
CA LEU A 207 9.40 18.89 6.59
C LEU A 207 9.14 17.52 7.24
N ALA A 208 10.17 16.72 7.49
CA ALA A 208 10.03 15.45 8.19
C ALA A 208 9.51 15.67 9.62
N THR A 209 10.12 16.58 10.34
CA THR A 209 9.68 16.97 11.70
C THR A 209 8.25 17.51 11.69
N THR A 210 7.88 18.28 10.65
CA THR A 210 6.51 18.81 10.52
C THR A 210 5.48 17.67 10.37
N PHE A 211 5.78 16.61 9.61
CA PHE A 211 4.88 15.45 9.52
C PHE A 211 4.66 14.76 10.86
N GLU A 212 5.69 14.66 11.69
CA GLU A 212 5.60 14.04 13.01
C GLU A 212 4.88 14.93 14.01
N THR A 213 5.24 16.22 14.09
CA THR A 213 4.65 17.15 15.05
C THR A 213 3.16 17.43 14.79
N ARG A 214 2.74 17.46 13.52
CA ARG A 214 1.33 17.61 13.12
C ARG A 214 0.51 16.34 13.25
N ASN A 215 1.15 15.17 13.35
CA ASN A 215 0.43 13.93 13.56
C ASN A 215 -0.13 13.89 14.98
N PRO A 216 -1.40 13.50 15.20
CA PRO A 216 -1.96 13.35 16.55
C PRO A 216 -1.15 12.43 17.46
N LEU A 217 -0.58 11.34 16.92
CA LEU A 217 0.30 10.44 17.67
C LEU A 217 1.74 10.94 17.81
N LYS A 218 2.07 12.14 17.28
CA LYS A 218 3.39 12.81 17.39
C LYS A 218 4.56 11.97 16.89
N ARG A 219 4.33 11.13 15.93
CA ARG A 219 5.34 10.28 15.29
C ARG A 219 4.92 9.81 13.89
N ALA A 220 5.89 9.37 13.11
CA ALA A 220 5.63 8.58 11.92
C ALA A 220 5.23 7.13 12.27
N GLY A 221 4.59 6.44 11.33
CA GLY A 221 4.26 5.04 11.44
C GLY A 221 5.50 4.14 11.33
N ARG A 222 5.54 3.04 12.07
CA ARG A 222 6.57 2.01 11.95
C ARG A 222 6.14 1.00 10.88
N HIS A 223 7.07 0.58 10.02
CA HIS A 223 6.78 -0.37 8.94
C HIS A 223 6.10 -1.64 9.43
N ARG A 224 6.43 -2.09 10.66
CA ARG A 224 5.80 -3.25 11.29
C ARG A 224 4.30 -3.06 11.51
N GLU A 225 3.86 -1.86 11.90
CA GLU A 225 2.44 -1.56 12.16
C GLU A 225 1.62 -1.71 10.87
N LEU A 226 2.15 -1.18 9.74
CA LEU A 226 1.53 -1.37 8.43
C LEU A 226 1.54 -2.85 7.99
N ALA A 227 2.67 -3.53 8.19
CA ALA A 227 2.83 -4.92 7.80
C ALA A 227 1.90 -5.86 8.59
N ASP A 228 1.66 -5.58 9.87
CA ASP A 228 0.71 -6.34 10.69
C ASP A 228 -0.74 -6.14 10.20
N LEU A 229 -1.15 -4.89 9.88
CA LEU A 229 -2.46 -4.63 9.29
C LEU A 229 -2.63 -5.33 7.92
N ALA A 230 -1.60 -5.25 7.06
CA ALA A 230 -1.59 -5.94 5.78
C ALA A 230 -1.69 -7.47 5.96
N SER A 231 -1.06 -8.03 6.99
CA SER A 231 -1.14 -9.47 7.31
C SER A 231 -2.55 -9.88 7.74
N TYR A 232 -3.22 -9.08 8.57
CA TYR A 232 -4.60 -9.32 8.95
C TYR A 232 -5.53 -9.34 7.74
N LEU A 233 -5.41 -8.35 6.83
CA LEU A 233 -6.25 -8.26 5.63
C LEU A 233 -5.99 -9.39 4.62
N MET A 234 -4.80 -9.97 4.63
CA MET A 234 -4.44 -11.09 3.77
C MET A 234 -4.86 -12.45 4.37
N ALA A 235 -5.08 -12.52 5.67
CA ALA A 235 -5.46 -13.73 6.40
C ALA A 235 -6.95 -14.07 6.26
N ASP A 236 -7.29 -15.33 6.55
CA ASP A 236 -8.66 -15.83 6.52
C ASP A 236 -9.52 -15.23 7.65
N GLY A 237 -8.90 -14.78 8.75
CA GLY A 237 -9.59 -14.08 9.85
C GLY A 237 -10.23 -12.76 9.43
N SER A 238 -9.88 -12.20 8.26
CA SER A 238 -10.53 -11.03 7.67
C SER A 238 -11.56 -11.36 6.58
N ALA A 239 -12.08 -12.58 6.54
CA ALA A 239 -12.92 -13.09 5.44
C ALA A 239 -14.18 -12.26 5.16
N TYR A 240 -14.69 -11.51 6.13
CA TYR A 240 -15.86 -10.64 5.97
C TYR A 240 -15.51 -9.18 5.66
N VAL A 241 -14.22 -8.84 5.54
CA VAL A 241 -13.74 -7.52 5.11
C VAL A 241 -13.53 -7.54 3.61
N ASN A 242 -14.34 -6.78 2.86
CA ASN A 242 -14.29 -6.72 1.40
C ASN A 242 -14.74 -5.35 0.89
N GLY A 243 -13.95 -4.73 0.03
CA GLY A 243 -14.21 -3.40 -0.56
C GLY A 243 -13.84 -2.23 0.34
N ASP A 244 -13.25 -2.48 1.50
CA ASP A 244 -12.91 -1.43 2.47
C ASP A 244 -11.53 -0.81 2.20
N CYS A 245 -11.36 0.39 2.74
CA CYS A 245 -10.09 1.12 2.76
C CYS A 245 -9.75 1.51 4.19
N ILE A 246 -8.86 0.76 4.83
CA ILE A 246 -8.49 0.99 6.22
C ILE A 246 -7.36 2.02 6.28
N THR A 247 -7.61 3.11 6.99
CA THR A 247 -6.62 4.15 7.22
C THR A 247 -5.68 3.76 8.37
N ILE A 248 -4.38 3.94 8.14
CA ILE A 248 -3.35 3.76 9.15
C ILE A 248 -2.37 4.95 9.07
N ASP A 249 -2.73 6.05 9.74
CA ASP A 249 -2.05 7.33 9.61
C ASP A 249 -1.86 8.09 10.93
N GLY A 250 -2.17 7.46 12.05
CA GLY A 250 -2.09 8.09 13.37
C GLY A 250 -3.12 9.20 13.59
N GLY A 251 -4.20 9.24 12.80
CA GLY A 251 -5.24 10.25 12.86
C GLY A 251 -4.96 11.51 12.02
N ALA A 252 -3.88 11.52 11.24
CA ALA A 252 -3.41 12.73 10.54
C ALA A 252 -4.45 13.35 9.60
N TRP A 253 -5.20 12.53 8.84
CA TRP A 253 -6.20 13.08 7.93
C TRP A 253 -7.43 13.62 8.65
N LEU A 254 -7.79 13.04 9.79
CA LEU A 254 -8.90 13.54 10.63
C LEU A 254 -8.54 14.88 11.26
N GLU A 255 -7.29 15.03 11.72
CA GLU A 255 -6.76 16.29 12.23
C GLU A 255 -6.87 17.40 11.18
N GLY A 256 -6.42 17.14 9.95
CA GLY A 256 -6.49 18.12 8.86
C GLY A 256 -7.91 18.43 8.37
N ALA A 257 -8.86 17.51 8.53
CA ALA A 257 -10.26 17.69 8.18
C ALA A 257 -11.12 18.18 9.37
N GLY A 258 -10.62 18.11 10.59
CA GLY A 258 -11.33 18.45 11.81
C GLY A 258 -11.62 19.95 11.92
N GLN A 259 -12.90 20.31 11.90
CA GLN A 259 -13.35 21.71 11.90
C GLN A 259 -12.87 22.50 13.13
N PHE A 260 -12.62 21.82 14.25
CA PHE A 260 -12.22 22.44 15.52
C PHE A 260 -10.82 22.00 15.97
N SER A 261 -10.06 21.25 15.17
CA SER A 261 -8.75 20.70 15.55
C SER A 261 -7.75 21.80 15.96
N PHE A 262 -7.82 22.98 15.33
CA PHE A 262 -6.94 24.11 15.62
C PHE A 262 -7.15 24.71 17.03
N ILE A 263 -8.31 24.49 17.67
CA ILE A 263 -8.61 25.04 18.99
C ILE A 263 -7.59 24.55 20.03
N GLY A 264 -7.15 23.28 19.94
CA GLY A 264 -6.15 22.73 20.86
C GLY A 264 -4.77 23.42 20.79
N GLU A 265 -4.45 24.11 19.68
CA GLU A 265 -3.24 24.90 19.55
C GLU A 265 -3.38 26.32 20.11
N MET A 266 -4.63 26.78 20.30
CA MET A 266 -4.95 28.15 20.69
C MET A 266 -5.39 28.30 22.14
N MET A 267 -5.90 27.22 22.77
CA MET A 267 -6.47 27.23 24.12
C MET A 267 -5.43 26.77 25.15
N SER A 268 -5.22 27.62 26.20
CA SER A 268 -4.44 27.23 27.37
C SER A 268 -5.23 26.35 28.34
N ASP A 269 -4.55 25.73 29.29
CA ASP A 269 -5.21 24.98 30.37
C ASP A 269 -6.15 25.85 31.19
N GLU A 270 -5.82 27.15 31.36
CA GLU A 270 -6.65 28.14 32.03
C GLU A 270 -7.93 28.44 31.27
N ASP A 271 -7.87 28.56 29.93
CA ASP A 271 -9.04 28.73 29.09
C ASP A 271 -9.99 27.53 29.20
N TRP A 272 -9.44 26.31 29.15
CA TRP A 272 -10.24 25.08 29.34
C TRP A 272 -10.86 25.01 30.74
N ALA A 273 -10.14 25.42 31.79
CA ALA A 273 -10.67 25.46 33.14
C ALA A 273 -11.81 26.50 33.27
N ALA A 274 -11.65 27.69 32.66
CA ALA A 274 -12.66 28.74 32.65
C ALA A 274 -13.96 28.31 31.94
N MET A 275 -13.85 27.51 30.88
CA MET A 275 -15.02 26.95 30.20
C MET A 275 -15.78 25.92 31.04
N LYS A 276 -15.07 25.11 31.86
CA LYS A 276 -15.71 24.18 32.81
C LYS A 276 -16.46 24.88 33.92
N ALA A 277 -15.93 26.02 34.39
CA ALA A 277 -16.53 26.80 35.48
C ALA A 277 -17.83 27.52 35.06
N LYS A 278 -18.09 27.66 33.76
CA LYS A 278 -19.30 28.28 33.20
C LYS A 278 -20.48 27.32 33.00
N LYS A 279 -20.28 26.02 33.24
CA LYS A 279 -21.31 24.96 33.19
C LYS A 279 -21.81 24.61 34.59
#